data_b5f0a311759d142f7477c3baed711854
#
_entry.id   b5f0a311759d142f7477c3baed711854
#
_cell.length_a   1.000
_cell.length_b   1.000
_cell.length_c   1.000
_cell.angle_alpha   90.00
_cell.angle_beta   90.00
_cell.angle_gamma   90.00
#
_symmetry.space_group_name_H-M   'P 1'
#
loop_
_entity.id
_entity.type
_entity.pdbx_description
1 polymer ?
#
loop_
_entity_poly.entity_id
_entity_poly.type
_entity_poly.pdbx_seq_one_letter_code
_entity_poly.pdbx_strand_id
1 'polypeptide(L)'
;MKLFAHVMAICALAGCGTITQYEPPPAYQNSPQVDQVWKWMAGSYSSAQQSQTDAQYKNIVLHMSPIWTDQPDGRWLYVEQAMQETANKPYRQRVYHLVHHDNGTVESMVFELPGDPLQYAGAWKQEKPLSELLPSQLMPRSGCGVKLKAKSATQWSGSTDGDMCASSLNGATYATSEVMVTANEITSWDRGFDSAGKQVWGATKGPYQFKKQPQ
;
A
#
# COMPACT_ATOMS: atom_id res chain seq x y z
N MET A 1 -44.13 -45.32 -37.73
CA MET A 1 -42.98 -44.58 -38.26
C MET A 1 -42.77 -43.41 -37.34
N LYS A 2 -41.84 -43.53 -36.33
CA LYS A 2 -41.54 -42.51 -35.34
C LYS A 2 -40.21 -41.86 -35.71
N LEU A 3 -40.26 -40.55 -36.07
CA LEU A 3 -39.06 -39.75 -36.30
C LEU A 3 -38.48 -39.33 -34.95
N PHE A 4 -37.24 -39.72 -34.69
CA PHE A 4 -36.42 -39.19 -33.58
C PHE A 4 -35.68 -37.98 -34.09
N ALA A 5 -35.98 -36.80 -33.53
CA ALA A 5 -35.21 -35.59 -33.71
C ALA A 5 -34.08 -35.56 -32.68
N HIS A 6 -32.81 -35.58 -33.15
CA HIS A 6 -31.64 -35.39 -32.32
C HIS A 6 -31.44 -33.87 -32.11
N VAL A 7 -31.57 -33.43 -30.88
CA VAL A 7 -31.18 -32.07 -30.47
C VAL A 7 -29.70 -32.13 -30.10
N MET A 8 -28.89 -31.47 -30.90
CA MET A 8 -27.45 -31.30 -30.66
C MET A 8 -27.26 -30.13 -29.68
N ALA A 9 -26.89 -30.40 -28.43
CA ALA A 9 -26.58 -29.40 -27.43
C ALA A 9 -25.16 -28.86 -27.68
N ILE A 10 -25.04 -27.61 -28.10
CA ILE A 10 -23.78 -26.89 -28.21
C ILE A 10 -23.41 -26.41 -26.80
N CYS A 11 -22.44 -27.06 -26.15
CA CYS A 11 -21.81 -26.55 -24.93
C CYS A 11 -20.87 -25.40 -25.32
N ALA A 12 -21.33 -24.16 -25.09
CA ALA A 12 -20.42 -23.00 -25.09
C ALA A 12 -19.55 -23.04 -23.81
N LEU A 13 -18.28 -23.34 -23.97
CA LEU A 13 -17.30 -23.18 -22.91
C LEU A 13 -17.02 -21.69 -22.70
N ALA A 14 -17.81 -21.07 -21.84
CA ALA A 14 -17.47 -19.77 -21.29
C ALA A 14 -16.31 -19.96 -20.32
N GLY A 15 -15.10 -19.54 -20.72
CA GLY A 15 -13.95 -19.46 -19.85
C GLY A 15 -14.21 -18.45 -18.72
N CYS A 16 -14.67 -18.95 -17.58
CA CYS A 16 -14.76 -18.16 -16.34
C CYS A 16 -13.33 -17.94 -15.85
N GLY A 17 -12.74 -16.80 -16.21
CA GLY A 17 -11.54 -16.29 -15.55
C GLY A 17 -11.92 -16.08 -14.07
N THR A 18 -11.39 -16.90 -13.19
CA THR A 18 -11.51 -16.71 -11.74
C THR A 18 -10.79 -15.41 -11.39
N ILE A 19 -11.58 -14.34 -11.18
CA ILE A 19 -11.11 -13.18 -10.44
C ILE A 19 -10.82 -13.72 -9.04
N THR A 20 -9.55 -13.83 -8.68
CA THR A 20 -9.15 -14.09 -7.28
C THR A 20 -9.67 -12.95 -6.43
N GLN A 21 -10.85 -13.14 -5.84
CA GLN A 21 -11.35 -12.23 -4.82
C GLN A 21 -10.36 -12.26 -3.66
N TYR A 22 -9.95 -11.06 -3.19
CA TYR A 22 -9.25 -10.92 -1.93
C TYR A 22 -10.13 -11.55 -0.84
N GLU A 23 -9.67 -12.67 -0.27
CA GLU A 23 -10.23 -13.19 0.97
C GLU A 23 -9.57 -12.41 2.11
N PRO A 24 -10.36 -11.69 2.94
CA PRO A 24 -9.79 -11.06 4.11
C PRO A 24 -9.16 -12.12 5.02
N PRO A 25 -8.00 -11.83 5.63
CA PRO A 25 -7.41 -12.73 6.61
C PRO A 25 -8.41 -13.02 7.74
N PRO A 26 -8.29 -14.18 8.44
CA PRO A 26 -9.17 -14.52 9.54
C PRO A 26 -9.25 -13.36 10.53
N ALA A 27 -10.45 -13.12 11.04
CA ALA A 27 -10.88 -11.94 11.79
C ALA A 27 -9.77 -11.35 12.68
N TYR A 28 -9.47 -10.09 12.47
CA TYR A 28 -8.59 -9.29 13.32
C TYR A 28 -9.05 -9.41 14.78
N GLN A 29 -8.31 -10.15 15.55
CA GLN A 29 -8.51 -10.24 16.99
C GLN A 29 -7.52 -9.26 17.65
N ASN A 30 -7.93 -7.98 17.81
CA ASN A 30 -7.25 -6.93 18.58
C ASN A 30 -5.75 -7.18 18.79
N SER A 31 -4.96 -7.04 17.72
CA SER A 31 -3.51 -7.21 17.81
C SER A 31 -2.86 -5.91 18.30
N PRO A 32 -2.31 -5.88 19.53
CA PRO A 32 -1.57 -4.71 20.02
C PRO A 32 -0.44 -4.28 19.08
N GLN A 33 0.14 -5.23 18.35
CA GLN A 33 1.21 -5.00 17.39
C GLN A 33 0.69 -4.19 16.18
N VAL A 34 -0.44 -4.59 15.62
CA VAL A 34 -1.08 -3.85 14.52
C VAL A 34 -1.50 -2.46 14.97
N ASP A 35 -2.11 -2.34 16.15
CA ASP A 35 -2.52 -1.05 16.71
C ASP A 35 -1.33 -0.12 16.92
N GLN A 36 -0.19 -0.64 17.39
CA GLN A 36 1.03 0.14 17.57
C GLN A 36 1.56 0.65 16.23
N VAL A 37 1.73 -0.24 15.24
CA VAL A 37 2.23 0.14 13.91
C VAL A 37 1.28 1.13 13.25
N TRP A 38 -0.03 0.87 13.28
CA TRP A 38 -1.04 1.76 12.72
C TRP A 38 -1.01 3.15 13.35
N LYS A 39 -0.97 3.24 14.68
CA LYS A 39 -0.87 4.51 15.42
C LYS A 39 0.40 5.27 15.06
N TRP A 40 1.51 4.57 14.87
CA TRP A 40 2.76 5.20 14.49
C TRP A 40 2.75 5.66 13.03
N MET A 41 2.14 4.88 12.13
CA MET A 41 2.02 5.27 10.72
C MET A 41 1.00 6.39 10.51
N ALA A 42 -0.07 6.46 11.29
CA ALA A 42 -1.08 7.50 11.13
C ALA A 42 -0.52 8.91 11.40
N GLY A 43 -0.83 9.86 10.51
CA GLY A 43 -0.44 11.27 10.62
C GLY A 43 0.12 11.84 9.32
N SER A 44 0.67 13.04 9.44
CA SER A 44 1.34 13.75 8.35
C SER A 44 2.85 13.75 8.56
N TYR A 45 3.59 13.66 7.47
CA TYR A 45 5.05 13.53 7.47
C TYR A 45 5.66 14.38 6.36
N SER A 46 6.94 14.75 6.52
CA SER A 46 7.69 15.48 5.50
C SER A 46 9.14 14.99 5.43
N SER A 47 9.69 14.94 4.21
CA SER A 47 11.13 14.74 3.97
C SER A 47 11.90 16.05 3.83
N ALA A 48 11.32 17.18 4.24
CA ALA A 48 11.92 18.53 4.10
C ALA A 48 13.34 18.61 4.70
N GLN A 49 13.55 18.04 5.89
CA GLN A 49 14.86 18.06 6.54
C GLN A 49 15.93 17.37 5.70
N GLN A 50 15.62 16.21 5.13
CA GLN A 50 16.55 15.49 4.26
C GLN A 50 16.81 16.25 2.95
N SER A 51 15.78 16.81 2.33
CA SER A 51 15.91 17.57 1.07
C SER A 51 16.75 18.85 1.22
N GLN A 52 16.80 19.43 2.42
CA GLN A 52 17.67 20.59 2.72
C GLN A 52 19.14 20.21 2.86
N THR A 53 19.43 18.98 3.26
CA THR A 53 20.81 18.50 3.48
C THR A 53 21.38 17.73 2.30
N ASP A 54 20.53 17.14 1.44
CA ASP A 54 20.97 16.43 0.24
C ASP A 54 19.97 16.69 -0.92
N ALA A 55 20.42 17.45 -1.93
CA ALA A 55 19.64 17.85 -3.10
C ALA A 55 19.15 16.67 -3.98
N GLN A 56 19.65 15.45 -3.75
CA GLN A 56 19.12 14.25 -4.43
C GLN A 56 17.75 13.83 -3.90
N TYR A 57 17.37 14.23 -2.69
CA TYR A 57 16.08 13.99 -2.12
C TYR A 57 15.14 15.18 -2.36
N LYS A 58 13.92 14.88 -2.76
CA LYS A 58 12.89 15.90 -2.93
C LYS A 58 12.16 16.14 -1.62
N ASN A 59 11.62 17.35 -1.46
CA ASN A 59 10.70 17.63 -0.35
C ASN A 59 9.33 17.00 -0.67
N ILE A 60 9.06 15.88 -0.03
CA ILE A 60 7.82 15.10 -0.19
C ILE A 60 6.99 15.22 1.07
N VAL A 61 5.70 15.44 0.91
CA VAL A 61 4.69 15.29 1.97
C VAL A 61 4.00 13.94 1.83
N LEU A 62 3.80 13.30 2.99
CA LEU A 62 3.15 12.00 3.10
C LEU A 62 2.05 12.12 4.15
N HIS A 63 0.81 11.82 3.76
CA HIS A 63 -0.33 11.79 4.65
C HIS A 63 -0.84 10.36 4.75
N MET A 64 -1.04 9.89 5.98
CA MET A 64 -1.63 8.59 6.28
C MET A 64 -2.79 8.78 7.24
N SER A 65 -4.01 8.70 6.73
CA SER A 65 -5.22 8.94 7.51
C SER A 65 -5.94 7.65 7.82
N PRO A 66 -6.31 7.41 9.09
CA PRO A 66 -7.21 6.34 9.47
C PRO A 66 -8.50 6.35 8.66
N ILE A 67 -8.89 5.21 8.13
CA ILE A 67 -10.16 4.98 7.44
C ILE A 67 -10.81 3.71 7.98
N TRP A 68 -12.12 3.59 7.88
CA TRP A 68 -12.90 2.40 8.23
C TRP A 68 -12.50 1.81 9.59
N THR A 69 -12.42 2.68 10.61
CA THR A 69 -11.90 2.32 11.95
C THR A 69 -12.76 1.32 12.72
N ASP A 70 -13.95 1.04 12.24
CA ASP A 70 -14.93 0.09 12.76
C ASP A 70 -14.84 -1.30 12.10
N GLN A 71 -13.98 -1.47 11.07
CA GLN A 71 -13.80 -2.75 10.42
C GLN A 71 -13.10 -3.76 11.34
N PRO A 72 -13.59 -5.00 11.40
CA PRO A 72 -13.07 -6.02 12.32
C PRO A 72 -11.84 -6.78 11.78
N ASP A 73 -11.45 -6.56 10.52
CA ASP A 73 -10.47 -7.36 9.78
C ASP A 73 -9.04 -6.78 9.82
N GLY A 74 -8.82 -5.68 10.53
CA GLY A 74 -7.50 -5.05 10.64
C GLY A 74 -7.59 -3.55 10.79
N ARG A 75 -6.51 -2.86 10.48
CA ARG A 75 -6.41 -1.40 10.49
C ARG A 75 -6.13 -0.87 9.10
N TRP A 76 -6.87 0.13 8.71
CA TRP A 76 -6.83 0.71 7.37
C TRP A 76 -6.32 2.14 7.39
N LEU A 77 -5.52 2.50 6.38
CA LEU A 77 -4.99 3.85 6.19
C LEU A 77 -5.18 4.27 4.72
N TYR A 78 -5.74 5.44 4.49
CA TYR A 78 -5.57 6.14 3.22
C TYR A 78 -4.19 6.80 3.19
N VAL A 79 -3.47 6.63 2.10
CA VAL A 79 -2.09 7.10 1.94
C VAL A 79 -1.99 7.98 0.72
N GLU A 80 -1.47 9.19 0.91
CA GLU A 80 -1.27 10.17 -0.16
C GLU A 80 0.16 10.73 -0.10
N GLN A 81 0.86 10.71 -1.23
CA GLN A 81 2.18 11.30 -1.39
C GLN A 81 2.18 12.34 -2.50
N ALA A 82 2.77 13.49 -2.21
CA ALA A 82 2.95 14.58 -3.17
C ALA A 82 4.30 15.27 -2.97
N MET A 83 4.81 15.91 -4.03
CA MET A 83 5.82 16.94 -3.85
C MET A 83 5.22 18.10 -3.06
N GLN A 84 5.95 18.68 -2.12
CA GLN A 84 5.46 19.83 -1.34
C GLN A 84 5.00 20.98 -2.25
N GLU A 85 5.70 21.22 -3.35
CA GLU A 85 5.41 22.29 -4.31
C GLU A 85 4.09 22.06 -5.06
N THR A 86 3.66 20.82 -5.21
CA THR A 86 2.44 20.40 -5.91
C THR A 86 1.57 19.52 -5.01
N ALA A 87 1.44 19.89 -3.74
CA ALA A 87 0.73 19.08 -2.73
C ALA A 87 -0.76 18.82 -3.07
N ASN A 88 -1.35 19.64 -3.93
CA ASN A 88 -2.71 19.45 -4.44
C ASN A 88 -2.81 18.47 -5.64
N LYS A 89 -1.67 17.96 -6.13
CA LYS A 89 -1.58 16.97 -7.22
C LYS A 89 -0.71 15.80 -6.76
N PRO A 90 -1.21 14.94 -5.90
CA PRO A 90 -0.44 13.79 -5.41
C PRO A 90 -0.07 12.88 -6.59
N TYR A 91 1.18 12.39 -6.57
CA TYR A 91 1.66 11.45 -7.57
C TYR A 91 1.39 10.00 -7.18
N ARG A 92 1.03 9.74 -5.91
CA ARG A 92 0.74 8.41 -5.38
C ARG A 92 -0.36 8.47 -4.34
N GLN A 93 -1.38 7.64 -4.54
CA GLN A 93 -2.47 7.43 -3.61
C GLN A 93 -2.72 5.94 -3.49
N ARG A 94 -2.82 5.45 -2.27
CA ARG A 94 -3.00 4.02 -1.95
C ARG A 94 -3.89 3.87 -0.72
N VAL A 95 -4.36 2.66 -0.53
CA VAL A 95 -4.91 2.23 0.75
C VAL A 95 -3.99 1.14 1.30
N TYR A 96 -3.65 1.26 2.58
CA TYR A 96 -2.92 0.23 3.30
C TYR A 96 -3.84 -0.48 4.28
N HIS A 97 -3.75 -1.80 4.31
CA HIS A 97 -4.43 -2.65 5.27
C HIS A 97 -3.38 -3.38 6.11
N LEU A 98 -3.38 -3.09 7.40
CA LEU A 98 -2.43 -3.69 8.35
C LEU A 98 -3.08 -4.90 9.00
N VAL A 99 -2.43 -6.06 8.86
CA VAL A 99 -2.89 -7.33 9.41
C VAL A 99 -1.79 -8.01 10.22
N HIS A 100 -2.17 -8.81 11.20
CA HIS A 100 -1.25 -9.60 12.02
C HIS A 100 -1.11 -11.02 11.45
N HIS A 101 0.10 -11.54 11.47
CA HIS A 101 0.40 -12.94 11.18
C HIS A 101 0.86 -13.66 12.46
N ASP A 102 0.56 -14.94 12.59
CA ASP A 102 0.84 -15.77 13.79
C ASP A 102 2.33 -15.79 14.20
N ASN A 103 3.23 -15.49 13.26
CA ASN A 103 4.68 -15.39 13.52
C ASN A 103 5.13 -14.04 14.10
N GLY A 104 4.20 -13.18 14.54
CA GLY A 104 4.48 -11.85 15.11
C GLY A 104 4.81 -10.78 14.05
N THR A 105 4.58 -11.05 12.76
CA THR A 105 4.73 -10.09 11.69
C THR A 105 3.45 -9.25 11.54
N VAL A 106 3.61 -7.95 11.31
CA VAL A 106 2.53 -7.06 10.85
C VAL A 106 2.76 -6.81 9.36
N GLU A 107 1.85 -7.23 8.52
CA GLU A 107 1.90 -6.93 7.10
C GLU A 107 1.08 -5.68 6.78
N SER A 108 1.71 -4.73 6.08
CA SER A 108 1.05 -3.59 5.47
C SER A 108 0.75 -3.94 4.01
N MET A 109 -0.41 -4.51 3.76
CA MET A 109 -0.90 -4.83 2.43
C MET A 109 -1.22 -3.55 1.65
N VAL A 110 -1.02 -3.55 0.34
CA VAL A 110 -1.17 -2.37 -0.51
C VAL A 110 -2.32 -2.57 -1.49
N PHE A 111 -3.18 -1.55 -1.60
CA PHE A 111 -4.30 -1.53 -2.54
C PHE A 111 -4.30 -0.26 -3.37
N GLU A 112 -4.79 -0.36 -4.59
CA GLU A 112 -5.11 0.76 -5.46
C GLU A 112 -6.57 1.17 -5.30
N LEU A 113 -6.81 2.46 -5.45
CA LEU A 113 -8.13 3.06 -5.48
C LEU A 113 -8.80 2.81 -6.84
N PRO A 114 -10.12 2.65 -6.91
CA PRO A 114 -10.82 2.49 -8.18
C PRO A 114 -10.83 3.80 -8.99
N GLY A 115 -10.80 3.67 -10.31
CA GLY A 115 -10.87 4.81 -11.23
C GLY A 115 -9.61 5.66 -11.24
N ASP A 116 -9.77 6.98 -11.45
CA ASP A 116 -8.65 7.93 -11.36
C ASP A 116 -8.35 8.26 -9.88
N PRO A 117 -7.16 7.93 -9.37
CA PRO A 117 -6.82 8.22 -7.98
C PRO A 117 -6.89 9.72 -7.62
N LEU A 118 -6.72 10.63 -8.59
CA LEU A 118 -6.77 12.08 -8.34
C LEU A 118 -8.13 12.56 -7.86
N GLN A 119 -9.21 11.82 -8.09
CA GLN A 119 -10.53 12.16 -7.52
C GLN A 119 -10.54 12.09 -5.98
N TYR A 120 -9.61 11.38 -5.38
CA TYR A 120 -9.45 11.24 -3.93
C TYR A 120 -8.38 12.18 -3.36
N ALA A 121 -7.79 13.08 -4.17
CA ALA A 121 -6.75 13.98 -3.73
C ALA A 121 -7.25 14.88 -2.58
N GLY A 122 -6.49 14.92 -1.47
CA GLY A 122 -6.84 15.68 -0.28
C GLY A 122 -7.90 15.01 0.62
N ALA A 123 -8.33 13.78 0.35
CA ALA A 123 -9.28 13.07 1.19
C ALA A 123 -8.81 12.94 2.66
N TRP A 124 -7.50 12.91 2.89
CA TRP A 124 -6.92 12.89 4.24
C TRP A 124 -7.32 14.07 5.14
N LYS A 125 -7.86 15.17 4.56
CA LYS A 125 -8.37 16.35 5.29
C LYS A 125 -9.80 16.18 5.79
N GLN A 126 -10.51 15.17 5.30
CA GLN A 126 -11.89 14.92 5.66
C GLN A 126 -11.97 14.22 7.02
N GLU A 127 -13.03 14.47 7.75
CA GLU A 127 -13.28 13.78 9.02
C GLU A 127 -13.41 12.27 8.85
N LYS A 128 -14.02 11.84 7.74
CA LYS A 128 -14.18 10.42 7.35
C LYS A 128 -13.67 10.21 5.93
N PRO A 129 -12.33 10.09 5.74
CA PRO A 129 -11.78 9.89 4.41
C PRO A 129 -12.35 8.63 3.76
N LEU A 130 -12.64 8.68 2.46
CA LEU A 130 -13.12 7.56 1.66
C LEU A 130 -14.42 6.91 2.19
N SER A 131 -15.29 7.65 2.87
CA SER A 131 -16.56 7.14 3.44
C SER A 131 -17.50 6.53 2.40
N GLU A 132 -17.41 6.96 1.13
CA GLU A 132 -18.23 6.47 0.01
C GLU A 132 -17.66 5.20 -0.64
N LEU A 133 -16.48 4.75 -0.22
CA LEU A 133 -15.86 3.51 -0.73
C LEU A 133 -15.99 2.37 0.26
N LEU A 134 -16.10 1.17 -0.29
CA LEU A 134 -16.02 -0.09 0.46
C LEU A 134 -14.67 -0.77 0.20
N PRO A 135 -14.11 -1.51 1.16
CA PRO A 135 -12.88 -2.29 0.97
C PRO A 135 -12.92 -3.22 -0.25
N SER A 136 -14.09 -3.80 -0.55
CA SER A 136 -14.31 -4.70 -1.69
C SER A 136 -14.16 -4.03 -3.08
N GLN A 137 -14.14 -2.69 -3.14
CA GLN A 137 -13.92 -1.94 -4.38
C GLN A 137 -12.44 -1.67 -4.66
N LEU A 138 -11.56 -1.97 -3.71
CA LEU A 138 -10.13 -1.78 -3.87
C LEU A 138 -9.50 -2.90 -4.70
N MET A 139 -8.43 -2.58 -5.41
CA MET A 139 -7.64 -3.54 -6.18
C MET A 139 -6.36 -3.90 -5.42
N PRO A 140 -6.16 -5.17 -5.00
CA PRO A 140 -4.97 -5.57 -4.26
C PRO A 140 -3.74 -5.52 -5.17
N ARG A 141 -2.64 -5.00 -4.64
CA ARG A 141 -1.31 -5.09 -5.25
C ARG A 141 -0.56 -6.29 -4.65
N SER A 142 -0.88 -7.46 -5.16
CA SER A 142 -0.26 -8.71 -4.70
C SER A 142 1.27 -8.63 -4.77
N GLY A 143 1.95 -9.16 -3.74
CA GLY A 143 3.41 -9.13 -3.64
C GLY A 143 4.02 -7.77 -3.22
N CYS A 144 3.22 -6.71 -3.13
CA CYS A 144 3.70 -5.37 -2.73
C CYS A 144 3.53 -5.08 -1.23
N GLY A 145 2.97 -6.00 -0.46
CA GLY A 145 2.85 -5.88 1.00
C GLY A 145 4.22 -5.83 1.68
N VAL A 146 4.36 -4.95 2.67
CA VAL A 146 5.58 -4.84 3.49
C VAL A 146 5.38 -5.61 4.78
N LYS A 147 6.25 -6.59 5.04
CA LYS A 147 6.21 -7.46 6.21
C LYS A 147 7.09 -6.89 7.31
N LEU A 148 6.49 -6.21 8.27
CA LEU A 148 7.16 -5.54 9.38
C LEU A 148 7.34 -6.49 10.57
N LYS A 149 8.55 -6.46 11.18
CA LYS A 149 8.87 -7.15 12.43
C LYS A 149 9.39 -6.13 13.45
N ALA A 150 9.04 -6.31 14.71
CA ALA A 150 9.61 -5.52 15.79
C ALA A 150 11.13 -5.75 15.87
N LYS A 151 11.90 -4.69 15.83
CA LYS A 151 13.35 -4.67 16.08
C LYS A 151 13.66 -4.31 17.53
N SER A 152 12.79 -3.50 18.13
CA SER A 152 12.81 -3.10 19.53
C SER A 152 11.42 -2.65 19.97
N ALA A 153 11.26 -2.25 21.21
CA ALA A 153 10.02 -1.65 21.71
C ALA A 153 9.63 -0.34 20.99
N THR A 154 10.59 0.31 20.29
CA THR A 154 10.41 1.62 19.65
C THR A 154 10.57 1.60 18.13
N GLN A 155 10.76 0.44 17.52
CA GLN A 155 11.04 0.33 16.08
C GLN A 155 10.50 -0.95 15.47
N TRP A 156 9.82 -0.79 14.35
CA TRP A 156 9.45 -1.85 13.41
C TRP A 156 10.19 -1.64 12.10
N SER A 157 10.61 -2.72 11.44
CA SER A 157 11.15 -2.63 10.09
C SER A 157 10.88 -3.91 9.30
N GLY A 158 10.88 -3.76 7.98
CA GLY A 158 10.62 -4.87 7.07
C GLY A 158 10.70 -4.45 5.61
N SER A 159 10.35 -5.38 4.75
CA SER A 159 10.42 -5.20 3.29
C SER A 159 9.31 -5.97 2.59
N THR A 160 9.17 -5.70 1.29
CA THR A 160 8.50 -6.60 0.35
C THR A 160 9.30 -7.90 0.18
N ASP A 161 8.67 -8.96 -0.35
CA ASP A 161 9.35 -10.22 -0.64
C ASP A 161 10.00 -10.18 -2.03
N GLY A 162 11.32 -10.03 -2.06
CA GLY A 162 12.13 -10.13 -3.29
C GLY A 162 11.55 -9.32 -4.46
N ASP A 163 11.31 -9.99 -5.59
CA ASP A 163 10.80 -9.45 -6.85
C ASP A 163 9.29 -9.61 -7.06
N MET A 164 8.55 -9.98 -6.00
CA MET A 164 7.12 -10.31 -6.07
C MET A 164 6.21 -9.11 -6.35
N CYS A 165 6.66 -7.87 -6.07
CA CYS A 165 5.88 -6.66 -6.34
C CYS A 165 6.05 -6.23 -7.80
N ALA A 166 5.14 -6.64 -8.68
CA ALA A 166 5.17 -6.25 -10.09
C ALA A 166 5.11 -4.73 -10.28
N SER A 167 5.91 -4.19 -11.18
CA SER A 167 5.97 -2.76 -11.52
C SER A 167 6.31 -2.59 -12.99
N SER A 168 5.62 -1.65 -13.67
CA SER A 168 5.94 -1.22 -15.04
C SER A 168 6.47 0.22 -15.10
N LEU A 169 6.66 0.86 -13.95
CA LEU A 169 7.08 2.26 -13.88
C LEU A 169 8.51 2.42 -14.40
N ASN A 170 8.71 3.34 -15.35
CA ASN A 170 10.03 3.69 -15.90
C ASN A 170 10.86 2.47 -16.38
N GLY A 171 10.20 1.44 -16.93
CA GLY A 171 10.87 0.24 -17.44
C GLY A 171 11.21 -0.82 -16.38
N ALA A 172 10.73 -0.66 -15.16
CA ALA A 172 10.83 -1.70 -14.14
C ALA A 172 9.97 -2.92 -14.52
N THR A 173 10.38 -4.10 -14.04
CA THR A 173 9.56 -5.32 -14.04
C THR A 173 9.05 -5.63 -12.64
N TYR A 174 9.80 -5.24 -11.62
CA TYR A 174 9.40 -5.34 -10.23
C TYR A 174 9.88 -4.14 -9.39
N ALA A 175 9.31 -4.01 -8.21
CA ALA A 175 9.74 -3.03 -7.22
C ALA A 175 10.04 -3.70 -5.88
N THR A 176 10.91 -3.07 -5.09
CA THR A 176 11.14 -3.42 -3.69
C THR A 176 10.86 -2.22 -2.80
N SER A 177 10.43 -2.49 -1.58
CA SER A 177 10.23 -1.47 -0.55
C SER A 177 10.86 -1.95 0.75
N GLU A 178 11.76 -1.14 1.32
CA GLU A 178 12.32 -1.36 2.65
C GLU A 178 11.81 -0.24 3.56
N VAL A 179 11.18 -0.60 4.66
CA VAL A 179 10.48 0.35 5.54
C VAL A 179 10.93 0.18 6.98
N MET A 180 11.15 1.32 7.66
CA MET A 180 11.27 1.39 9.11
C MET A 180 10.22 2.35 9.65
N VAL A 181 9.58 1.99 10.75
CA VAL A 181 8.53 2.77 11.42
C VAL A 181 8.88 2.93 12.90
N THR A 182 8.84 4.18 13.35
CA THR A 182 8.90 4.58 14.76
C THR A 182 7.71 5.49 15.08
N ALA A 183 7.56 5.92 16.33
CA ALA A 183 6.51 6.86 16.71
C ALA A 183 6.59 8.21 15.96
N ASN A 184 7.79 8.64 15.55
CA ASN A 184 8.05 9.99 15.03
C ASN A 184 8.66 10.03 13.63
N GLU A 185 8.94 8.88 13.05
CA GLU A 185 9.63 8.79 11.76
C GLU A 185 9.25 7.54 11.00
N ILE A 186 9.13 7.69 9.69
CA ILE A 186 9.08 6.58 8.74
C ILE A 186 10.25 6.75 7.78
N THR A 187 11.04 5.68 7.56
CA THR A 187 11.93 5.64 6.40
C THR A 187 11.36 4.68 5.37
N SER A 188 11.45 5.04 4.09
CA SER A 188 10.99 4.20 2.98
C SER A 188 12.00 4.25 1.84
N TRP A 189 12.45 3.07 1.42
CA TRP A 189 13.34 2.91 0.29
C TRP A 189 12.65 2.11 -0.80
N ASP A 190 11.90 2.84 -1.62
CA ASP A 190 11.19 2.29 -2.77
C ASP A 190 12.09 2.34 -4.01
N ARG A 191 12.30 1.19 -4.65
CA ARG A 191 13.17 1.06 -5.83
C ARG A 191 12.51 0.16 -6.86
N GLY A 192 12.68 0.49 -8.14
CA GLY A 192 12.25 -0.36 -9.25
C GLY A 192 13.43 -0.91 -10.02
N PHE A 193 13.29 -2.15 -10.46
CA PHE A 193 14.32 -2.90 -11.15
C PHE A 193 13.77 -3.45 -12.47
N ASP A 194 14.63 -3.46 -13.50
CA ASP A 194 14.32 -4.13 -14.77
C ASP A 194 14.50 -5.65 -14.66
N SER A 195 14.26 -6.37 -15.76
CA SER A 195 14.38 -7.82 -15.82
C SER A 195 15.82 -8.33 -15.63
N ALA A 196 16.83 -7.47 -15.77
CA ALA A 196 18.25 -7.80 -15.53
C ALA A 196 18.66 -7.49 -14.08
N GLY A 197 17.73 -7.00 -13.23
CA GLY A 197 18.02 -6.62 -11.85
C GLY A 197 18.73 -5.27 -11.71
N LYS A 198 18.76 -4.45 -12.76
CA LYS A 198 19.31 -3.10 -12.70
C LYS A 198 18.25 -2.14 -12.15
N GLN A 199 18.61 -1.32 -11.16
CA GLN A 199 17.73 -0.27 -10.65
C GLN A 199 17.47 0.78 -11.72
N VAL A 200 16.18 1.04 -12.04
CA VAL A 200 15.72 1.99 -13.05
C VAL A 200 15.01 3.19 -12.45
N TRP A 201 14.55 3.12 -11.20
CA TRP A 201 14.02 4.25 -10.44
C TRP A 201 14.20 4.08 -8.93
N GLY A 202 13.97 5.15 -8.19
CA GLY A 202 14.14 5.23 -6.74
C GLY A 202 15.47 5.86 -6.33
N ALA A 203 15.57 6.24 -5.06
CA ALA A 203 16.78 6.82 -4.51
C ALA A 203 17.94 5.82 -4.50
N THR A 204 19.16 6.26 -4.88
CA THR A 204 20.33 5.39 -4.99
C THR A 204 21.22 5.40 -3.75
N LYS A 205 21.15 6.46 -2.93
CA LYS A 205 21.99 6.61 -1.73
C LYS A 205 21.38 5.99 -0.46
N GLY A 206 20.04 5.76 -0.45
CA GLY A 206 19.36 5.24 0.73
C GLY A 206 17.88 5.66 0.78
N PRO A 207 17.20 5.36 1.91
CA PRO A 207 15.79 5.63 2.06
C PRO A 207 15.46 7.12 2.16
N TYR A 208 14.25 7.48 1.77
CA TYR A 208 13.63 8.72 2.20
C TYR A 208 13.38 8.68 3.71
N GLN A 209 13.57 9.82 4.37
CA GLN A 209 13.34 10.03 5.80
C GLN A 209 12.14 10.98 5.97
N PHE A 210 11.04 10.44 6.47
CA PHE A 210 9.81 11.19 6.69
C PHE A 210 9.64 11.48 8.18
N LYS A 211 9.84 12.72 8.58
CA LYS A 211 9.64 13.18 9.97
C LYS A 211 8.16 13.51 10.18
N LYS A 212 7.60 13.00 11.28
CA LYS A 212 6.22 13.27 11.67
C LYS A 212 6.03 14.75 11.94
N GLN A 213 4.97 15.32 11.39
CA GLN A 213 4.65 16.74 11.58
C GLN A 213 3.69 16.88 12.77
N PRO A 214 3.76 18.00 13.54
CA PRO A 214 2.74 18.33 14.53
C PRO A 214 1.35 18.37 13.88
N GLN A 215 0.36 17.92 14.62
CA GLN A 215 -1.06 18.03 14.22
C GLN A 215 -1.60 19.41 14.58
#